data_838be1551c155c38866182107810333b
#
_entry.id   838be1551c155c38866182107810333b
#
_cell.length_a   1.000
_cell.length_b   1.000
_cell.length_c   1.000
_cell.angle_alpha   90.00
_cell.angle_beta   90.00
_cell.angle_gamma   90.00
#
_symmetry.space_group_name_H-M   'P 1'
#
loop_
_entity.id
_entity.type
_entity.pdbx_description
1 polymer ?
#
loop_
_entity_poly.entity_id
_entity_poly.type
_entity_poly.pdbx_seq_one_letter_code
_entity_poly.pdbx_strand_id
1 'polypeptide(L)'
;MMKKIKLTRANKSITLKALAPYYYQQRALGHSTQGVGNLILKIDSLPADKKASFSAEEIFLMRSTINQLRNDQLAKGQYTDAADDMLLKLI
;
A
#
# COMPACT_ATOMS: atom_id res chain seq x y z
N MET A 1 17.29 -4.19 3.98
CA MET A 1 16.87 -3.80 5.33
C MET A 1 15.37 -4.03 5.49
N MET A 2 14.97 -4.64 6.59
CA MET A 2 13.57 -4.92 6.86
C MET A 2 13.06 -3.98 7.94
N LYS A 3 11.81 -3.53 7.78
CA LYS A 3 11.13 -2.70 8.77
C LYS A 3 9.88 -3.41 9.25
N LYS A 4 9.69 -3.48 10.56
CA LYS A 4 8.48 -4.07 11.14
C LYS A 4 7.42 -2.99 11.31
N ILE A 5 6.24 -3.25 10.77
CA ILE A 5 5.12 -2.31 10.80
C ILE A 5 3.87 -3.06 11.26
N LYS A 6 3.14 -2.44 12.17
CA LYS A 6 1.86 -2.96 12.64
C LYS A 6 0.74 -2.32 11.81
N LEU A 7 -0.03 -3.14 11.11
CA LEU A 7 -1.13 -2.67 10.28
C LEU A 7 -2.46 -2.95 10.97
N THR A 8 -3.22 -1.89 11.19
CA THR A 8 -4.62 -2.02 11.61
C THR A 8 -5.46 -2.49 10.42
N ARG A 9 -6.72 -2.86 10.69
CA ARG A 9 -7.65 -3.20 9.59
C ARG A 9 -7.77 -2.04 8.60
N ALA A 10 -7.86 -0.81 9.10
CA ALA A 10 -7.94 0.37 8.25
C ALA A 10 -6.67 0.57 7.42
N ASN A 11 -5.50 0.33 8.00
CA ASN A 11 -4.22 0.42 7.27
C ASN A 11 -4.16 -0.61 6.14
N LYS A 12 -4.56 -1.85 6.42
CA LYS A 12 -4.62 -2.90 5.40
C LYS A 12 -5.54 -2.49 4.25
N SER A 13 -6.72 -2.02 4.59
CA SER A 13 -7.74 -1.64 3.60
C SER A 13 -7.25 -0.53 2.68
N ILE A 14 -6.68 0.54 3.24
CA ILE A 14 -6.21 1.67 2.42
C ILE A 14 -5.01 1.26 1.56
N THR A 15 -4.13 0.41 2.07
CA THR A 15 -2.98 -0.07 1.33
C THR A 15 -3.40 -0.94 0.16
N LEU A 16 -4.33 -1.86 0.37
CA LEU A 16 -4.86 -2.70 -0.72
C LEU A 16 -5.57 -1.85 -1.78
N LYS A 17 -6.32 -0.84 -1.34
CA LYS A 17 -7.00 0.08 -2.25
C LYS A 17 -5.99 0.87 -3.11
N ALA A 18 -4.83 1.18 -2.55
CA ALA A 18 -3.77 1.88 -3.28
C ALA A 18 -3.02 0.96 -4.25
N LEU A 19 -2.76 -0.28 -3.85
CA LEU A 19 -1.98 -1.23 -4.64
C LEU A 19 -2.75 -1.79 -5.83
N ALA A 20 -4.05 -1.99 -5.71
CA ALA A 20 -4.85 -2.63 -6.75
C ALA A 20 -4.83 -1.87 -8.10
N PRO A 21 -5.05 -0.54 -8.15
CA PRO A 21 -4.96 0.19 -9.42
C PRO A 21 -3.56 0.11 -10.04
N TYR A 22 -2.53 0.16 -9.22
CA TYR A 22 -1.15 0.03 -9.69
C TYR A 22 -0.92 -1.34 -10.32
N TYR A 23 -1.41 -2.40 -9.68
CA TYR A 23 -1.33 -3.76 -10.22
C TYR A 23 -1.95 -3.85 -11.61
N TYR A 24 -3.17 -3.36 -11.76
CA TYR A 24 -3.87 -3.41 -13.05
C TYR A 24 -3.20 -2.54 -14.09
N GLN A 25 -2.69 -1.39 -13.73
CA GLN A 25 -1.96 -0.50 -14.64
C GLN A 25 -0.70 -1.17 -15.17
N GLN A 26 0.09 -1.78 -14.29
CA GLN A 26 1.31 -2.48 -14.69
C GLN A 26 1.01 -3.67 -15.60
N ARG A 27 -0.05 -4.40 -15.29
CA ARG A 27 -0.51 -5.52 -16.12
C ARG A 27 -0.91 -5.05 -17.51
N ALA A 28 -1.65 -3.96 -17.60
CA ALA A 28 -2.09 -3.40 -18.88
C ALA A 28 -0.91 -2.91 -19.73
N LEU A 29 0.17 -2.45 -19.09
CA LEU A 29 1.38 -2.01 -19.77
C LEU A 29 2.32 -3.17 -20.14
N GLY A 30 1.97 -4.39 -19.79
CA GLY A 30 2.81 -5.56 -20.05
C GLY A 30 4.01 -5.68 -19.14
N HIS A 31 4.04 -4.92 -18.05
CA HIS A 31 5.11 -5.00 -17.04
C HIS A 31 4.88 -6.17 -16.10
N SER A 32 5.95 -6.65 -15.46
CA SER A 32 5.84 -7.71 -14.46
C SER A 32 5.02 -7.21 -13.26
N THR A 33 4.06 -8.03 -12.82
CA THR A 33 3.23 -7.73 -11.65
C THR A 33 3.56 -8.62 -10.46
N GLN A 34 4.61 -9.43 -10.56
CA GLN A 34 4.93 -10.42 -9.53
C GLN A 34 5.20 -9.77 -8.18
N GLY A 35 6.01 -8.71 -8.15
CA GLY A 35 6.35 -8.01 -6.91
C GLY A 35 5.14 -7.39 -6.23
N VAL A 36 4.35 -6.64 -6.99
CA VAL A 36 3.15 -5.99 -6.44
C VAL A 36 2.07 -7.00 -6.09
N GLY A 37 1.91 -8.06 -6.90
CA GLY A 37 0.95 -9.13 -6.63
C GLY A 37 1.29 -9.87 -5.34
N ASN A 38 2.56 -10.19 -5.15
CA ASN A 38 3.03 -10.84 -3.91
C ASN A 38 2.80 -9.95 -2.70
N LEU A 39 3.02 -8.65 -2.83
CA LEU A 39 2.79 -7.69 -1.74
C LEU A 39 1.29 -7.61 -1.39
N ILE A 40 0.44 -7.57 -2.39
CA ILE A 40 -1.02 -7.58 -2.17
C ILE A 40 -1.44 -8.82 -1.39
N LEU A 41 -0.98 -10.01 -1.82
CA LEU A 41 -1.30 -11.26 -1.14
C LEU A 41 -0.76 -11.29 0.29
N LYS A 42 0.45 -10.79 0.49
CA LYS A 42 1.06 -10.68 1.81
C LYS A 42 0.22 -9.82 2.75
N ILE A 43 -0.15 -8.63 2.30
CA ILE A 43 -0.94 -7.70 3.13
C ILE A 43 -2.33 -8.27 3.42
N ASP A 44 -2.97 -8.84 2.40
CA ASP A 44 -4.30 -9.43 2.56
C ASP A 44 -4.30 -10.55 3.60
N SER A 45 -3.25 -11.36 3.64
CA SER A 45 -3.15 -12.50 4.54
C SER A 45 -2.65 -12.14 5.94
N LEU A 46 -2.17 -10.91 6.17
CA LEU A 46 -1.67 -10.51 7.50
C LEU A 46 -2.82 -10.37 8.49
N PRO A 47 -2.65 -10.91 9.72
CA PRO A 47 -3.59 -10.61 10.79
C PRO A 47 -3.55 -9.11 11.12
N ALA A 48 -4.72 -8.51 11.33
CA ALA A 48 -4.80 -7.12 11.75
C ALA A 48 -4.15 -6.94 13.14
N ASP A 49 -3.52 -5.78 13.34
CA ASP A 49 -2.91 -5.37 14.60
C ASP A 49 -1.71 -6.23 15.05
N LYS A 50 -1.11 -6.95 14.12
CA LYS A 50 0.15 -7.65 14.35
C LYS A 50 1.26 -7.08 13.49
N LYS A 51 2.49 -7.07 14.03
CA LYS A 51 3.65 -6.58 13.30
C LYS A 51 4.06 -7.56 12.21
N ALA A 52 4.44 -7.00 11.06
CA ALA A 52 4.99 -7.78 9.94
C ALA A 52 6.22 -7.05 9.41
N SER A 53 7.15 -7.81 8.85
CA SER A 53 8.38 -7.25 8.28
C SER A 53 8.21 -6.96 6.80
N PHE A 54 8.66 -5.77 6.38
CA PHE A 54 8.61 -5.34 4.98
C PHE A 54 9.99 -4.93 4.51
N SER A 55 10.33 -5.31 3.29
CA SER A 55 11.58 -4.91 2.66
C SER A 55 11.54 -3.43 2.24
N ALA A 56 12.70 -2.88 1.92
CA ALA A 56 12.81 -1.51 1.42
C ALA A 56 11.99 -1.32 0.13
N GLU A 57 12.02 -2.31 -0.76
CA GLU A 57 11.25 -2.26 -2.00
C GLU A 57 9.75 -2.30 -1.74
N GLU A 58 9.32 -3.14 -0.80
CA GLU A 58 7.90 -3.21 -0.42
C GLU A 58 7.43 -1.89 0.18
N ILE A 59 8.24 -1.28 1.04
CA ILE A 59 7.91 0.01 1.66
C ILE A 59 7.85 1.11 0.60
N PHE A 60 8.82 1.13 -0.33
CA PHE A 60 8.81 2.11 -1.43
C PHE A 60 7.54 1.98 -2.26
N LEU A 61 7.15 0.77 -2.59
CA LEU A 61 5.95 0.52 -3.39
C LEU A 61 4.68 0.96 -2.66
N MET A 62 4.58 0.65 -1.37
CA MET A 62 3.45 1.08 -0.55
C MET A 62 3.38 2.61 -0.47
N ARG A 63 4.50 3.28 -0.23
CA ARG A 63 4.54 4.75 -0.15
C ARG A 63 4.13 5.39 -1.47
N SER A 64 4.68 4.91 -2.57
CA SER A 64 4.39 5.47 -3.90
C SER A 64 2.92 5.34 -4.26
N THR A 65 2.34 4.17 -4.03
CA THR A 65 0.94 3.92 -4.39
C THR A 65 -0.03 4.63 -3.46
N ILE A 66 0.28 4.72 -2.17
CA ILE A 66 -0.57 5.44 -1.22
C ILE A 66 -0.50 6.96 -1.47
N ASN A 67 0.68 7.48 -1.81
CA ASN A 67 0.80 8.89 -2.21
C ASN A 67 -0.04 9.20 -3.44
N GLN A 68 -0.05 8.32 -4.43
CA GLN A 68 -0.88 8.50 -5.62
C GLN A 68 -2.37 8.48 -5.26
N LEU A 69 -2.78 7.54 -4.43
CA LEU A 69 -4.17 7.48 -3.95
C LEU A 69 -4.55 8.75 -3.20
N ARG A 70 -3.67 9.24 -2.33
CA ARG A 70 -3.88 10.48 -1.58
C ARG A 70 -4.08 11.67 -2.53
N ASN A 71 -3.24 11.79 -3.55
CA ASN A 71 -3.36 12.85 -4.54
C ASN A 71 -4.67 12.77 -5.31
N ASP A 72 -5.10 11.57 -5.67
CA ASP A 72 -6.38 11.34 -6.35
C ASP A 72 -7.55 11.73 -5.45
N GLN A 73 -7.47 11.40 -4.16
CA GLN A 73 -8.49 11.77 -3.18
C GLN A 73 -8.58 13.29 -3.03
N LEU A 74 -7.44 13.98 -2.95
CA LEU A 74 -7.42 15.44 -2.88
C LEU A 74 -8.06 16.07 -4.11
N ALA A 75 -7.76 15.55 -5.29
CA ALA A 75 -8.32 16.05 -6.55
C ALA A 75 -9.84 15.88 -6.61
N LYS A 76 -10.40 14.88 -5.92
CA LYS A 76 -11.84 14.59 -5.88
C LYS A 76 -12.53 15.19 -4.66
N GLY A 77 -11.82 15.94 -3.82
CA GLY A 77 -12.38 16.51 -2.60
C GLY A 77 -12.69 15.46 -1.53
N GLN A 78 -12.04 14.31 -1.55
CA GLN A 78 -12.23 13.24 -0.57
C GLN A 78 -11.28 13.40 0.61
N TYR A 79 -11.65 12.80 1.75
CA TYR A 79 -10.78 12.78 2.92
C TYR A 79 -9.56 11.90 2.69
N THR A 80 -8.40 12.35 3.19
CA THR A 80 -7.12 11.65 3.04
C THR A 80 -6.61 11.05 4.35
N ASP A 81 -7.42 11.04 5.41
CA ASP A 81 -6.98 10.68 6.76
C ASP A 81 -6.36 9.28 6.81
N ALA A 82 -7.00 8.29 6.20
CA ALA A 82 -6.50 6.92 6.21
C ALA A 82 -5.17 6.79 5.45
N ALA A 83 -5.05 7.49 4.31
CA ALA A 83 -3.81 7.49 3.53
C ALA A 83 -2.69 8.19 4.31
N ASP A 84 -2.98 9.34 4.92
CA ASP A 84 -2.00 10.10 5.71
C ASP A 84 -1.51 9.28 6.91
N ASP A 85 -2.42 8.61 7.59
CA ASP A 85 -2.12 7.75 8.74
C ASP A 85 -1.15 6.63 8.36
N MET A 86 -1.44 5.97 7.23
CA MET A 86 -0.58 4.89 6.73
C MET A 86 0.79 5.42 6.29
N LEU A 87 0.84 6.59 5.64
CA LEU A 87 2.10 7.18 5.21
C LEU A 87 3.02 7.49 6.39
N LEU A 88 2.47 7.92 7.52
CA LEU A 88 3.25 8.16 8.74
C LEU A 88 3.95 6.90 9.23
N LYS A 89 3.32 5.74 9.06
CA LYS A 89 3.92 4.47 9.48
C LYS A 89 5.04 4.02 8.55
N LEU A 90 5.08 4.54 7.33
CA LEU A 90 6.06 4.14 6.32
C LEU A 90 7.31 5.03 6.26
N ILE A 91 7.36 6.04 7.09
CA ILE A 91 8.53 6.93 7.19
C ILE A 91 9.72 6.24 7.85
#